data_d64a6f3124424a42c0f1a01a76f76de6
#
_entry.id   d64a6f3124424a42c0f1a01a76f76de6
#
_cell.length_a   1.000
_cell.length_b   1.000
_cell.length_c   1.000
_cell.angle_alpha   90.00
_cell.angle_beta   90.00
_cell.angle_gamma   90.00
#
_symmetry.space_group_name_H-M   'P 1'
#
loop_
_entity.id
_entity.type
_entity.pdbx_description
1 polymer ?
#
loop_
_entity_poly.entity_id
_entity_poly.type
_entity_poly.pdbx_seq_one_letter_code
_entity_poly.pdbx_strand_id
1 'polypeptide(L)'
;MRILYVLMAIIQFSFAFHAMKTGRGAMWITIIVVFPVVGCLAYYFMEVFPNTREERAVRKHVRDIAKALDPDGELKRRAEELEQTASVENKAKLGDECLERGMFDEAIRLYEGCLVGPHANDPTLLFSLARARFYNGEMRPAEELIEKLVVAHPKHRTDEVLLLRARVDEALGATQRALNAYEALRGRYVGFEAKYRYGLLLKRLGRDTEAYELFNFIESKGKRSALDSERQWVKLAAEEREKVAA
;
A
#
# COMPACT_ATOMS: atom_id res chain seq x y z
N MET A 1 -35.35 34.54 -15.07
CA MET A 1 -34.13 34.99 -14.35
C MET A 1 -33.96 34.29 -12.98
N ARG A 2 -34.98 34.27 -12.09
CA ARG A 2 -34.89 33.67 -10.74
C ARG A 2 -34.48 32.19 -10.75
N ILE A 3 -34.98 31.37 -11.68
CA ILE A 3 -34.68 29.93 -11.80
C ILE A 3 -33.21 29.72 -12.14
N LEU A 4 -32.63 30.56 -12.98
CA LEU A 4 -31.24 30.47 -13.39
C LEU A 4 -30.26 30.71 -12.20
N TYR A 5 -30.59 31.69 -11.33
CA TYR A 5 -29.79 31.93 -10.12
C TYR A 5 -29.87 30.77 -9.11
N VAL A 6 -31.06 30.18 -8.96
CA VAL A 6 -31.22 29.00 -8.07
C VAL A 6 -30.42 27.81 -8.60
N LEU A 7 -30.49 27.56 -9.90
CA LEU A 7 -29.75 26.46 -10.52
C LEU A 7 -28.23 26.65 -10.41
N MET A 8 -27.77 27.89 -10.59
CA MET A 8 -26.38 28.26 -10.44
C MET A 8 -25.89 28.11 -8.99
N ALA A 9 -26.72 28.51 -8.02
CA ALA A 9 -26.41 28.31 -6.60
C ALA A 9 -26.31 26.83 -6.21
N ILE A 10 -27.18 25.97 -6.76
CA ILE A 10 -27.13 24.52 -6.53
C ILE A 10 -25.82 23.91 -7.09
N ILE A 11 -25.43 24.27 -8.31
CA ILE A 11 -24.18 23.82 -8.94
C ILE A 11 -22.99 24.28 -8.12
N GLN A 12 -22.96 25.56 -7.74
CA GLN A 12 -21.87 26.14 -6.94
C GLN A 12 -21.71 25.42 -5.59
N PHE A 13 -22.84 25.18 -4.89
CA PHE A 13 -22.85 24.47 -3.63
C PHE A 13 -22.35 23.01 -3.79
N SER A 14 -22.76 22.33 -4.87
CA SER A 14 -22.33 20.99 -5.18
C SER A 14 -20.81 20.90 -5.39
N PHE A 15 -20.21 21.82 -6.14
CA PHE A 15 -18.76 21.86 -6.34
C PHE A 15 -18.00 22.25 -5.06
N ALA A 16 -18.50 23.21 -4.29
CA ALA A 16 -17.90 23.57 -3.01
C ALA A 16 -17.95 22.39 -2.01
N PHE A 17 -19.08 21.70 -1.94
CA PHE A 17 -19.22 20.50 -1.12
C PHE A 17 -18.29 19.37 -1.58
N HIS A 18 -18.15 19.16 -2.90
CA HIS A 18 -17.22 18.20 -3.46
C HIS A 18 -15.77 18.57 -3.10
N ALA A 19 -15.37 19.83 -3.21
CA ALA A 19 -14.04 20.30 -2.82
C ALA A 19 -13.75 20.08 -1.33
N MET A 20 -14.74 20.31 -0.46
CA MET A 20 -14.64 20.00 0.99
C MET A 20 -14.50 18.51 1.24
N LYS A 21 -15.34 17.69 0.63
CA LYS A 21 -15.34 16.24 0.82
C LYS A 21 -14.05 15.56 0.32
N THR A 22 -13.44 16.11 -0.74
CA THR A 22 -12.21 15.58 -1.32
C THR A 22 -10.93 16.13 -0.64
N GLY A 23 -11.08 16.96 0.42
CA GLY A 23 -9.93 17.52 1.16
C GLY A 23 -9.10 18.52 0.35
N ARG A 24 -9.65 19.04 -0.74
CA ARG A 24 -8.99 20.03 -1.60
C ARG A 24 -8.92 21.37 -0.89
N GLY A 25 -7.77 22.06 -1.02
CA GLY A 25 -7.48 23.25 -0.22
C GLY A 25 -8.55 24.34 -0.24
N ALA A 26 -8.65 25.10 0.84
CA ALA A 26 -9.59 26.20 1.03
C ALA A 26 -9.58 27.23 -0.12
N MET A 27 -8.48 27.32 -0.86
CA MET A 27 -8.33 28.16 -2.04
C MET A 27 -9.39 27.85 -3.11
N TRP A 28 -9.68 26.58 -3.38
CA TRP A 28 -10.69 26.18 -4.38
C TRP A 28 -12.10 26.57 -3.95
N ILE A 29 -12.41 26.45 -2.66
CA ILE A 29 -13.71 26.87 -2.11
C ILE A 29 -13.88 28.38 -2.31
N THR A 30 -12.83 29.16 -2.02
CA THR A 30 -12.84 30.61 -2.22
C THR A 30 -13.06 30.98 -3.69
N ILE A 31 -12.35 30.32 -4.62
CA ILE A 31 -12.48 30.57 -6.06
C ILE A 31 -13.88 30.23 -6.56
N ILE A 32 -14.47 29.11 -6.14
CA ILE A 32 -15.84 28.70 -6.51
C ILE A 32 -16.88 29.70 -5.99
N VAL A 33 -16.68 30.23 -4.77
CA VAL A 33 -17.62 31.16 -4.16
C VAL A 33 -17.53 32.54 -4.79
N VAL A 34 -16.32 33.06 -5.02
CA VAL A 34 -16.09 34.42 -5.57
C VAL A 34 -16.41 34.50 -7.08
N PHE A 35 -16.09 33.42 -7.82
CA PHE A 35 -16.30 33.36 -9.28
C PHE A 35 -17.21 32.17 -9.64
N PRO A 36 -18.53 32.28 -9.49
CA PRO A 36 -19.45 31.15 -9.56
C PRO A 36 -19.33 30.28 -10.82
N VAL A 37 -19.29 30.91 -11.99
CA VAL A 37 -19.23 30.21 -13.28
C VAL A 37 -17.78 29.77 -13.60
N VAL A 38 -16.86 30.72 -13.59
CA VAL A 38 -15.45 30.50 -13.96
C VAL A 38 -14.78 29.61 -12.94
N GLY A 39 -15.07 29.80 -11.65
CA GLY A 39 -14.50 28.95 -10.56
C GLY A 39 -14.98 27.53 -10.63
N CYS A 40 -16.27 27.28 -10.91
CA CYS A 40 -16.79 25.92 -11.11
C CYS A 40 -16.18 25.25 -12.36
N LEU A 41 -16.04 25.95 -13.46
CA LEU A 41 -15.42 25.46 -14.68
C LEU A 41 -13.92 25.18 -14.47
N ALA A 42 -13.19 26.11 -13.86
CA ALA A 42 -11.78 25.93 -13.55
C ALA A 42 -11.57 24.72 -12.62
N TYR A 43 -12.35 24.61 -11.55
CA TYR A 43 -12.30 23.46 -10.65
C TYR A 43 -12.60 22.15 -11.38
N TYR A 44 -13.63 22.11 -12.22
CA TYR A 44 -13.96 20.93 -13.00
C TYR A 44 -12.83 20.50 -13.93
N PHE A 45 -12.30 21.42 -14.73
CA PHE A 45 -11.27 21.09 -15.72
C PHE A 45 -9.89 20.82 -15.11
N MET A 46 -9.54 21.45 -14.00
CA MET A 46 -8.22 21.30 -13.38
C MET A 46 -8.17 20.17 -12.35
N GLU A 47 -9.28 19.87 -11.66
CA GLU A 47 -9.30 18.96 -10.54
C GLU A 47 -10.18 17.72 -10.74
N VAL A 48 -11.35 17.89 -11.35
CA VAL A 48 -12.30 16.78 -11.50
C VAL A 48 -12.03 15.99 -12.78
N PHE A 49 -11.85 16.70 -13.89
CA PHE A 49 -11.70 16.07 -15.21
C PHE A 49 -10.41 15.23 -15.37
N PRO A 50 -9.20 15.69 -14.97
CA PRO A 50 -7.99 14.89 -15.03
C PRO A 50 -8.11 13.62 -14.18
N ASN A 51 -8.56 13.76 -12.93
CA ASN A 51 -8.70 12.65 -11.99
C ASN A 51 -9.64 11.56 -12.51
N THR A 52 -10.78 11.94 -13.08
CA THR A 52 -11.73 10.97 -13.68
C THR A 52 -11.16 10.29 -14.93
N ARG A 53 -10.33 10.99 -15.70
CA ARG A 53 -9.71 10.43 -16.92
C ARG A 53 -8.64 9.41 -16.55
N GLU A 54 -7.79 9.73 -15.58
CA GLU A 54 -6.77 8.81 -15.08
C GLU A 54 -7.39 7.57 -14.45
N GLU A 55 -8.41 7.73 -13.61
CA GLU A 55 -9.13 6.59 -13.02
C GLU A 55 -9.79 5.69 -14.07
N ARG A 56 -10.34 6.26 -15.14
CA ARG A 56 -10.92 5.47 -16.24
C ARG A 56 -9.83 4.72 -17.02
N ALA A 57 -8.68 5.35 -17.22
CA ALA A 57 -7.55 4.72 -17.90
C ALA A 57 -7.02 3.52 -17.09
N VAL A 58 -6.83 3.70 -15.77
CA VAL A 58 -6.39 2.63 -14.87
C VAL A 58 -7.40 1.48 -14.86
N ARG A 59 -8.68 1.77 -14.67
CA ARG A 59 -9.73 0.74 -14.68
C ARG A 59 -9.78 -0.04 -16.00
N LYS A 60 -9.68 0.65 -17.14
CA LYS A 60 -9.64 0.01 -18.45
C LYS A 60 -8.40 -0.88 -18.58
N HIS A 61 -7.24 -0.38 -18.19
CA HIS A 61 -5.99 -1.13 -18.28
C HIS A 61 -6.01 -2.40 -17.42
N VAL A 62 -6.44 -2.30 -16.17
CA VAL A 62 -6.57 -3.46 -15.27
C VAL A 62 -7.58 -4.48 -15.81
N ARG A 63 -8.69 -4.02 -16.36
CA ARG A 63 -9.68 -4.91 -16.99
C ARG A 63 -9.11 -5.64 -18.22
N ASP A 64 -8.39 -4.93 -19.09
CA ASP A 64 -7.83 -5.51 -20.30
C ASP A 64 -6.76 -6.57 -19.93
N ILE A 65 -5.94 -6.32 -18.91
CA ILE A 65 -4.99 -7.29 -18.36
C ILE A 65 -5.73 -8.45 -17.68
N ALA A 66 -6.74 -8.18 -16.86
CA ALA A 66 -7.54 -9.22 -16.20
C ALA A 66 -8.18 -10.18 -17.21
N LYS A 67 -8.68 -9.63 -18.32
CA LYS A 67 -9.26 -10.43 -19.39
C LYS A 67 -8.23 -11.32 -20.09
N ALA A 68 -6.99 -10.86 -20.20
CA ALA A 68 -5.92 -11.58 -20.89
C ALA A 68 -5.28 -12.65 -20.00
N LEU A 69 -5.11 -12.37 -18.71
CA LEU A 69 -4.36 -13.22 -17.77
C LEU A 69 -5.24 -14.16 -16.93
N ASP A 70 -6.48 -13.75 -16.65
CA ASP A 70 -7.37 -14.47 -15.74
C ASP A 70 -8.85 -14.28 -16.15
N PRO A 71 -9.26 -14.89 -17.26
CA PRO A 71 -10.58 -14.65 -17.86
C PRO A 71 -11.76 -15.03 -16.96
N ASP A 72 -11.59 -15.95 -16.01
CA ASP A 72 -12.64 -16.44 -15.11
C ASP A 72 -12.28 -16.28 -13.61
N GLY A 73 -11.20 -15.56 -13.31
CA GLY A 73 -10.65 -15.48 -11.97
C GLY A 73 -11.03 -14.25 -11.16
N GLU A 74 -10.41 -14.16 -10.01
CA GLU A 74 -10.65 -13.12 -8.99
C GLU A 74 -10.33 -11.71 -9.50
N LEU A 75 -9.27 -11.53 -10.27
CA LEU A 75 -8.88 -10.24 -10.81
C LEU A 75 -9.98 -9.64 -11.70
N LYS A 76 -10.55 -10.46 -12.59
CA LYS A 76 -11.67 -10.04 -13.45
C LYS A 76 -12.90 -9.67 -12.62
N ARG A 77 -13.24 -10.50 -11.64
CA ARG A 77 -14.37 -10.24 -10.73
C ARG A 77 -14.19 -8.92 -10.00
N ARG A 78 -13.02 -8.64 -9.45
CA ARG A 78 -12.73 -7.36 -8.76
C ARG A 78 -12.78 -6.16 -9.70
N ALA A 79 -12.30 -6.32 -10.94
CA ALA A 79 -12.40 -5.27 -11.94
C ALA A 79 -13.86 -4.96 -12.31
N GLU A 80 -14.72 -5.98 -12.45
CA GLU A 80 -16.15 -5.84 -12.71
C GLU A 80 -16.89 -5.20 -11.51
N GLU A 81 -16.59 -5.59 -10.29
CA GLU A 81 -17.12 -4.97 -9.07
C GLU A 81 -16.80 -3.47 -9.02
N LEU A 82 -15.57 -3.08 -9.40
CA LEU A 82 -15.17 -1.67 -9.49
C LEU A 82 -15.90 -0.92 -10.59
N GLU A 83 -16.20 -1.57 -11.73
CA GLU A 83 -17.01 -0.95 -12.80
C GLU A 83 -18.46 -0.68 -12.34
N GLN A 84 -19.05 -1.63 -11.61
CA GLN A 84 -20.41 -1.48 -11.08
C GLN A 84 -20.49 -0.42 -9.99
N THR A 85 -19.51 -0.40 -9.10
CA THR A 85 -19.47 0.53 -7.96
C THR A 85 -18.06 1.03 -7.72
N ALA A 86 -17.78 2.26 -8.15
CA ALA A 86 -16.48 2.92 -7.99
C ALA A 86 -16.25 3.41 -6.54
N SER A 87 -16.29 2.50 -5.57
CA SER A 87 -16.02 2.81 -4.17
C SER A 87 -14.53 2.71 -3.85
N VAL A 88 -14.10 3.39 -2.77
CA VAL A 88 -12.73 3.26 -2.22
C VAL A 88 -12.44 1.81 -1.84
N GLU A 89 -13.43 1.12 -1.26
CA GLU A 89 -13.30 -0.29 -0.88
C GLU A 89 -13.04 -1.21 -2.08
N ASN A 90 -13.81 -1.06 -3.18
CA ASN A 90 -13.63 -1.88 -4.37
C ASN A 90 -12.30 -1.58 -5.08
N LYS A 91 -11.85 -0.30 -5.07
CA LYS A 91 -10.51 0.07 -5.56
C LYS A 91 -9.41 -0.61 -4.73
N ALA A 92 -9.52 -0.56 -3.40
CA ALA A 92 -8.55 -1.18 -2.50
C ALA A 92 -8.48 -2.70 -2.69
N LYS A 93 -9.62 -3.39 -2.77
CA LYS A 93 -9.67 -4.84 -3.04
C LYS A 93 -9.03 -5.22 -4.38
N LEU A 94 -9.27 -4.42 -5.41
CA LEU A 94 -8.61 -4.64 -6.70
C LEU A 94 -7.10 -4.36 -6.61
N GLY A 95 -6.70 -3.35 -5.83
CA GLY A 95 -5.29 -3.07 -5.53
C GLY A 95 -4.60 -4.23 -4.81
N ASP A 96 -5.28 -4.85 -3.84
CA ASP A 96 -4.77 -6.04 -3.12
C ASP A 96 -4.55 -7.20 -4.10
N GLU A 97 -5.49 -7.49 -4.99
CA GLU A 97 -5.37 -8.53 -6.00
C GLU A 97 -4.23 -8.24 -7.00
N CYS A 98 -4.08 -6.98 -7.44
CA CYS A 98 -2.97 -6.57 -8.29
C CYS A 98 -1.62 -6.76 -7.58
N LEU A 99 -1.54 -6.41 -6.29
CA LEU A 99 -0.34 -6.58 -5.49
C LEU A 99 0.07 -8.06 -5.34
N GLU A 100 -0.90 -8.96 -5.10
CA GLU A 100 -0.67 -10.40 -4.98
C GLU A 100 -0.17 -11.02 -6.29
N ARG A 101 -0.59 -10.47 -7.42
CA ARG A 101 -0.17 -10.92 -8.77
C ARG A 101 1.11 -10.25 -9.28
N GLY A 102 1.73 -9.38 -8.49
CA GLY A 102 2.95 -8.67 -8.88
C GLY A 102 2.72 -7.51 -9.86
N MET A 103 1.48 -7.06 -10.01
CA MET A 103 1.10 -5.89 -10.82
C MET A 103 1.25 -4.62 -9.96
N PHE A 104 2.49 -4.29 -9.63
CA PHE A 104 2.77 -3.27 -8.61
C PHE A 104 2.40 -1.86 -9.05
N ASP A 105 2.62 -1.50 -10.31
CA ASP A 105 2.26 -0.18 -10.85
C ASP A 105 0.75 0.06 -10.79
N GLU A 106 -0.06 -0.95 -11.13
CA GLU A 106 -1.51 -0.89 -11.07
C GLU A 106 -1.99 -0.79 -9.63
N ALA A 107 -1.42 -1.58 -8.72
CA ALA A 107 -1.73 -1.53 -7.29
C ALA A 107 -1.44 -0.13 -6.71
N ILE A 108 -0.29 0.45 -7.04
CA ILE A 108 0.09 1.81 -6.63
C ILE A 108 -0.95 2.83 -7.08
N ARG A 109 -1.31 2.84 -8.38
CA ARG A 109 -2.31 3.78 -8.93
C ARG A 109 -3.68 3.64 -8.26
N LEU A 110 -4.10 2.40 -7.98
CA LEU A 110 -5.37 2.14 -7.31
C LEU A 110 -5.37 2.66 -5.88
N TYR A 111 -4.31 2.40 -5.10
CA TYR A 111 -4.21 2.89 -3.72
C TYR A 111 -4.05 4.41 -3.65
N GLU A 112 -3.27 5.04 -4.54
CA GLU A 112 -3.17 6.49 -4.63
C GLU A 112 -4.53 7.13 -4.92
N GLY A 113 -5.31 6.53 -5.84
CA GLY A 113 -6.67 6.96 -6.13
C GLY A 113 -7.66 6.77 -4.95
N CYS A 114 -7.29 6.00 -3.92
CA CYS A 114 -8.05 5.84 -2.69
C CYS A 114 -7.69 6.88 -1.62
N LEU A 115 -6.41 7.32 -1.57
CA LEU A 115 -5.87 8.21 -0.54
C LEU A 115 -6.25 9.69 -0.78
N VAL A 116 -7.54 9.96 -0.96
CA VAL A 116 -8.08 11.29 -1.22
C VAL A 116 -9.14 11.68 -0.19
N GLY A 117 -9.28 12.96 0.09
CA GLY A 117 -10.30 13.49 0.99
C GLY A 117 -10.27 12.86 2.39
N PRO A 118 -11.38 12.29 2.87
CA PRO A 118 -11.44 11.66 4.20
C PRO A 118 -10.50 10.48 4.38
N HIS A 119 -10.11 9.82 3.27
CA HIS A 119 -9.23 8.64 3.28
C HIS A 119 -7.75 8.97 3.11
N ALA A 120 -7.36 10.26 3.00
CA ALA A 120 -5.98 10.68 2.75
C ALA A 120 -4.95 10.17 3.78
N ASN A 121 -5.40 9.79 4.98
CA ASN A 121 -4.58 9.24 6.05
C ASN A 121 -5.11 7.88 6.53
N ASP A 122 -5.87 7.16 5.72
CA ASP A 122 -6.32 5.81 6.10
C ASP A 122 -5.11 4.89 6.31
N PRO A 123 -4.95 4.30 7.52
CA PRO A 123 -3.76 3.53 7.84
C PRO A 123 -3.62 2.24 7.03
N THR A 124 -4.71 1.61 6.64
CA THR A 124 -4.69 0.39 5.84
C THR A 124 -4.23 0.69 4.42
N LEU A 125 -4.76 1.75 3.83
CA LEU A 125 -4.36 2.20 2.49
C LEU A 125 -2.91 2.69 2.45
N LEU A 126 -2.45 3.44 3.46
CA LEU A 126 -1.05 3.86 3.58
C LEU A 126 -0.11 2.66 3.66
N PHE A 127 -0.47 1.64 4.44
CA PHE A 127 0.32 0.41 4.56
C PHE A 127 0.34 -0.38 3.25
N SER A 128 -0.82 -0.56 2.60
CA SER A 128 -0.91 -1.27 1.31
C SER A 128 -0.11 -0.55 0.22
N LEU A 129 -0.19 0.79 0.14
CA LEU A 129 0.61 1.58 -0.79
C LEU A 129 2.11 1.47 -0.49
N ALA A 130 2.52 1.53 0.77
CA ALA A 130 3.93 1.35 1.15
C ALA A 130 4.47 -0.02 0.73
N ARG A 131 3.67 -1.08 0.89
CA ARG A 131 4.00 -2.44 0.40
C ARG A 131 4.14 -2.47 -1.13
N ALA A 132 3.19 -1.89 -1.85
CA ALA A 132 3.21 -1.86 -3.31
C ALA A 132 4.47 -1.13 -3.83
N ARG A 133 4.79 0.03 -3.26
CA ARG A 133 6.00 0.79 -3.58
C ARG A 133 7.27 0.01 -3.27
N PHE A 134 7.34 -0.67 -2.11
CA PHE A 134 8.47 -1.51 -1.76
C PHE A 134 8.67 -2.65 -2.77
N TYR A 135 7.61 -3.37 -3.14
CA TYR A 135 7.72 -4.46 -4.12
C TYR A 135 8.02 -3.96 -5.54
N ASN A 136 7.62 -2.72 -5.86
CA ASN A 136 7.97 -2.04 -7.11
C ASN A 136 9.42 -1.51 -7.16
N GLY A 137 10.19 -1.69 -6.07
CA GLY A 137 11.57 -1.20 -6.00
C GLY A 137 11.71 0.28 -5.61
N GLU A 138 10.62 0.94 -5.24
CA GLU A 138 10.57 2.36 -4.87
C GLU A 138 10.78 2.55 -3.37
N MET A 139 12.03 2.32 -2.91
CA MET A 139 12.35 2.24 -1.48
C MET A 139 12.13 3.56 -0.74
N ARG A 140 12.50 4.70 -1.32
CA ARG A 140 12.33 6.02 -0.68
C ARG A 140 10.86 6.41 -0.52
N PRO A 141 10.01 6.31 -1.57
CA PRO A 141 8.56 6.49 -1.41
C PRO A 141 7.93 5.55 -0.38
N ALA A 142 8.39 4.30 -0.29
CA ALA A 142 7.93 3.36 0.72
C ALA A 142 8.32 3.81 2.15
N GLU A 143 9.56 4.28 2.36
CA GLU A 143 10.03 4.82 3.64
C GLU A 143 9.16 6.00 4.10
N GLU A 144 8.91 6.97 3.22
CA GLU A 144 8.08 8.15 3.53
C GLU A 144 6.64 7.78 3.95
N LEU A 145 6.04 6.80 3.26
CA LEU A 145 4.70 6.30 3.60
C LEU A 145 4.67 5.59 4.96
N ILE A 146 5.70 4.79 5.27
CA ILE A 146 5.84 4.12 6.56
C ILE A 146 6.01 5.16 7.68
N GLU A 147 6.82 6.20 7.47
CA GLU A 147 7.01 7.28 8.46
C GLU A 147 5.69 8.03 8.69
N LYS A 148 4.99 8.40 7.62
CA LYS A 148 3.67 9.03 7.71
C LYS A 148 2.69 8.16 8.50
N LEU A 149 2.67 6.85 8.22
CA LEU A 149 1.80 5.89 8.90
C LEU A 149 2.12 5.80 10.40
N VAL A 150 3.39 5.66 10.77
CA VAL A 150 3.81 5.51 12.17
C VAL A 150 3.51 6.77 12.98
N VAL A 151 3.69 7.96 12.39
CA VAL A 151 3.39 9.23 13.04
C VAL A 151 1.88 9.40 13.25
N ALA A 152 1.07 9.14 12.22
CA ALA A 152 -0.38 9.34 12.29
C ALA A 152 -1.10 8.23 13.05
N HIS A 153 -0.61 6.98 12.97
CA HIS A 153 -1.28 5.78 13.48
C HIS A 153 -0.30 4.82 14.17
N PRO A 154 0.32 5.18 15.30
CA PRO A 154 1.42 4.43 15.92
C PRO A 154 1.03 3.03 16.42
N LYS A 155 -0.26 2.72 16.51
CA LYS A 155 -0.77 1.41 16.95
C LYS A 155 -1.27 0.53 15.80
N HIS A 156 -1.24 1.02 14.56
CA HIS A 156 -1.74 0.26 13.43
C HIS A 156 -0.74 -0.81 13.00
N ARG A 157 -1.15 -2.09 12.99
CA ARG A 157 -0.39 -3.25 12.50
C ARG A 157 1.11 -3.19 12.86
N THR A 158 1.42 -2.88 14.09
CA THR A 158 2.76 -2.46 14.56
C THR A 158 3.88 -3.40 14.11
N ASP A 159 3.65 -4.71 14.14
CA ASP A 159 4.67 -5.71 13.83
C ASP A 159 4.87 -5.89 12.32
N GLU A 160 3.81 -5.84 11.53
CA GLU A 160 3.89 -5.88 10.06
C GLU A 160 4.50 -4.59 9.50
N VAL A 161 4.14 -3.44 10.07
CA VAL A 161 4.74 -2.15 9.70
C VAL A 161 6.22 -2.14 10.05
N LEU A 162 6.60 -2.63 11.22
CA LEU A 162 8.00 -2.72 11.63
C LEU A 162 8.79 -3.70 10.75
N LEU A 163 8.18 -4.81 10.33
CA LEU A 163 8.80 -5.75 9.39
C LEU A 163 9.02 -5.10 8.02
N LEU A 164 8.03 -4.41 7.49
CA LEU A 164 8.17 -3.69 6.22
C LEU A 164 9.27 -2.63 6.32
N ARG A 165 9.31 -1.86 7.42
CA ARG A 165 10.34 -0.87 7.70
C ARG A 165 11.73 -1.49 7.71
N ALA A 166 11.91 -2.63 8.41
CA ALA A 166 13.18 -3.34 8.46
C ALA A 166 13.67 -3.72 7.06
N ARG A 167 12.76 -4.21 6.20
CA ARG A 167 13.05 -4.59 4.81
C ARG A 167 13.42 -3.38 3.94
N VAL A 168 12.74 -2.26 4.12
CA VAL A 168 13.04 -0.98 3.43
C VAL A 168 14.38 -0.45 3.87
N ASP A 169 14.68 -0.40 5.18
CA ASP A 169 15.96 0.03 5.75
C ASP A 169 17.12 -0.84 5.24
N GLU A 170 16.91 -2.16 5.15
CA GLU A 170 17.87 -3.10 4.59
C GLU A 170 18.15 -2.80 3.10
N ALA A 171 17.12 -2.58 2.30
CA ALA A 171 17.24 -2.25 0.88
C ALA A 171 17.90 -0.89 0.63
N LEU A 172 17.71 0.06 1.53
CA LEU A 172 18.37 1.38 1.52
C LEU A 172 19.81 1.36 2.07
N GLY A 173 20.31 0.21 2.54
CA GLY A 173 21.62 0.09 3.17
C GLY A 173 21.71 0.68 4.58
N ALA A 174 20.58 1.01 5.21
CA ALA A 174 20.51 1.49 6.58
C ALA A 174 20.62 0.33 7.60
N THR A 175 21.73 -0.41 7.51
CA THR A 175 21.94 -1.70 8.18
C THR A 175 21.65 -1.66 9.68
N GLN A 176 22.09 -0.63 10.39
CA GLN A 176 21.87 -0.55 11.85
C GLN A 176 20.38 -0.37 12.18
N ARG A 177 19.63 0.41 11.39
CA ARG A 177 18.18 0.57 11.57
C ARG A 177 17.46 -0.76 11.32
N ALA A 178 17.85 -1.47 10.26
CA ALA A 178 17.30 -2.79 9.96
C ALA A 178 17.56 -3.81 11.07
N LEU A 179 18.80 -3.89 11.59
CA LEU A 179 19.15 -4.75 12.73
C LEU A 179 18.27 -4.47 13.95
N ASN A 180 18.14 -3.20 14.34
CA ASN A 180 17.35 -2.80 15.49
C ASN A 180 15.86 -3.18 15.32
N ALA A 181 15.32 -3.01 14.11
CA ALA A 181 13.94 -3.34 13.81
C ALA A 181 13.70 -4.87 13.84
N TYR A 182 14.59 -5.66 13.26
CA TYR A 182 14.50 -7.13 13.31
C TYR A 182 14.66 -7.67 14.74
N GLU A 183 15.58 -7.12 15.53
CA GLU A 183 15.75 -7.51 16.94
C GLU A 183 14.47 -7.21 17.75
N ALA A 184 13.86 -6.05 17.54
CA ALA A 184 12.59 -5.70 18.19
C ALA A 184 11.45 -6.66 17.81
N LEU A 185 11.50 -7.28 16.62
CA LEU A 185 10.51 -8.27 16.15
C LEU A 185 10.78 -9.68 16.65
N ARG A 186 11.99 -9.99 17.13
CA ARG A 186 12.44 -11.34 17.47
C ARG A 186 11.50 -12.10 18.40
N GLY A 187 10.96 -11.41 19.41
CA GLY A 187 10.08 -12.00 20.45
C GLY A 187 8.59 -11.76 20.25
N ARG A 188 8.20 -10.81 19.39
CA ARG A 188 6.80 -10.35 19.25
C ARG A 188 6.15 -10.75 17.93
N TYR A 189 6.91 -10.80 16.84
CA TYR A 189 6.36 -11.14 15.52
C TYR A 189 5.90 -12.60 15.49
N VAL A 190 4.62 -12.80 15.14
CA VAL A 190 4.05 -14.13 14.97
C VAL A 190 4.44 -14.65 13.58
N GLY A 191 5.15 -15.77 13.53
CA GLY A 191 5.65 -16.35 12.29
C GLY A 191 7.18 -16.33 12.18
N PHE A 192 7.69 -16.90 11.08
CA PHE A 192 9.12 -17.10 10.88
C PHE A 192 9.78 -16.09 9.96
N GLU A 193 9.01 -15.32 9.16
CA GLU A 193 9.58 -14.39 8.18
C GLU A 193 10.58 -13.41 8.79
N ALA A 194 10.21 -12.72 9.88
CA ALA A 194 11.07 -11.72 10.50
C ALA A 194 12.38 -12.35 11.00
N LYS A 195 12.31 -13.52 11.62
CA LYS A 195 13.49 -14.25 12.12
C LYS A 195 14.38 -14.75 10.99
N TYR A 196 13.78 -15.24 9.91
CA TYR A 196 14.52 -15.69 8.73
C TYR A 196 15.28 -14.53 8.08
N ARG A 197 14.62 -13.40 7.85
CA ARG A 197 15.25 -12.19 7.28
C ARG A 197 16.35 -11.64 8.17
N TYR A 198 16.13 -11.66 9.48
CA TYR A 198 17.17 -11.28 10.44
C TYR A 198 18.39 -12.18 10.33
N GLY A 199 18.20 -13.49 10.26
CA GLY A 199 19.28 -14.44 10.06
C GLY A 199 20.05 -14.18 8.77
N LEU A 200 19.37 -13.88 7.66
CA LEU A 200 20.04 -13.51 6.41
C LEU A 200 20.87 -12.24 6.52
N LEU A 201 20.35 -11.21 7.22
CA LEU A 201 21.10 -9.98 7.45
C LEU A 201 22.36 -10.23 8.31
N LEU A 202 22.23 -10.99 9.39
CA LEU A 202 23.36 -11.38 10.25
C LEU A 202 24.42 -12.15 9.47
N LYS A 203 24.04 -13.14 8.66
CA LYS A 203 24.94 -13.88 7.78
C LYS A 203 25.72 -12.96 6.84
N ARG A 204 25.06 -12.01 6.19
CA ARG A 204 25.74 -11.02 5.32
C ARG A 204 26.73 -10.13 6.07
N LEU A 205 26.56 -9.97 7.37
CA LEU A 205 27.45 -9.21 8.23
C LEU A 205 28.56 -10.07 8.86
N GLY A 206 28.67 -11.36 8.49
CA GLY A 206 29.65 -12.29 9.05
C GLY A 206 29.34 -12.73 10.48
N ARG A 207 28.10 -12.53 10.98
CA ARG A 207 27.64 -12.95 12.30
C ARG A 207 27.02 -14.36 12.21
N ASP A 208 27.82 -15.31 11.73
CA ASP A 208 27.35 -16.65 11.32
C ASP A 208 26.77 -17.47 12.47
N THR A 209 27.36 -17.38 13.68
CA THR A 209 26.82 -18.07 14.85
C THR A 209 25.39 -17.66 15.19
N GLU A 210 25.13 -16.37 15.18
CA GLU A 210 23.81 -15.83 15.49
C GLU A 210 22.80 -16.14 14.38
N ALA A 211 23.23 -16.09 13.12
CA ALA A 211 22.42 -16.49 11.99
C ALA A 211 22.03 -17.99 12.08
N TYR A 212 22.99 -18.85 12.39
CA TYR A 212 22.77 -20.28 12.59
C TYR A 212 21.75 -20.57 13.69
N GLU A 213 21.85 -19.88 14.83
CA GLU A 213 20.88 -20.02 15.93
C GLU A 213 19.45 -19.71 15.49
N LEU A 214 19.25 -18.63 14.72
CA LEU A 214 17.94 -18.25 14.20
C LEU A 214 17.40 -19.28 13.21
N PHE A 215 18.19 -19.73 12.26
CA PHE A 215 17.76 -20.74 11.29
C PHE A 215 17.46 -22.09 11.97
N ASN A 216 18.28 -22.51 12.93
CA ASN A 216 18.04 -23.71 13.73
C ASN A 216 16.75 -23.61 14.57
N PHE A 217 16.48 -22.43 15.14
CA PHE A 217 15.22 -22.18 15.85
C PHE A 217 14.03 -22.34 14.92
N ILE A 218 14.06 -21.71 13.73
CA ILE A 218 12.96 -21.77 12.75
C ILE A 218 12.70 -23.23 12.35
N GLU A 219 13.75 -23.99 12.00
CA GLU A 219 13.62 -25.38 11.60
C GLU A 219 13.07 -26.27 12.72
N SER A 220 13.62 -26.16 13.92
CA SER A 220 13.23 -26.99 15.06
C SER A 220 11.78 -26.75 15.52
N LYS A 221 11.33 -25.51 15.49
CA LYS A 221 9.95 -25.13 15.84
C LYS A 221 9.00 -25.42 14.68
N GLY A 222 9.41 -25.10 13.46
CA GLY A 222 8.57 -25.24 12.28
C GLY A 222 8.22 -26.70 11.95
N LYS A 223 9.13 -27.65 12.15
CA LYS A 223 8.84 -29.09 12.00
C LYS A 223 7.70 -29.59 12.88
N ARG A 224 7.40 -28.89 13.98
CA ARG A 224 6.38 -29.30 14.95
C ARG A 224 5.02 -28.59 14.79
N SER A 225 5.01 -27.37 14.28
CA SER A 225 3.84 -26.51 14.37
C SER A 225 3.67 -25.48 13.25
N ALA A 226 4.43 -25.56 12.15
CA ALA A 226 4.29 -24.58 11.08
C ALA A 226 2.95 -24.71 10.35
N LEU A 227 2.23 -23.60 10.23
CA LEU A 227 1.11 -23.45 9.30
C LEU A 227 1.61 -23.59 7.86
N ASP A 228 0.75 -23.94 6.92
CA ASP A 228 1.12 -24.10 5.52
C ASP A 228 1.80 -22.85 4.94
N SER A 229 1.31 -21.66 5.33
CA SER A 229 1.89 -20.37 4.97
C SER A 229 3.31 -20.14 5.50
N GLU A 230 3.70 -20.85 6.57
CA GLU A 230 5.01 -20.70 7.20
C GLU A 230 6.04 -21.76 6.74
N ARG A 231 5.59 -22.84 6.08
CA ARG A 231 6.45 -23.96 5.65
C ARG A 231 7.58 -23.52 4.72
N GLN A 232 7.33 -22.49 3.89
CA GLN A 232 8.37 -21.95 3.03
C GLN A 232 9.57 -21.42 3.83
N TRP A 233 9.32 -20.70 4.93
CA TRP A 233 10.37 -20.13 5.78
C TRP A 233 11.18 -21.23 6.51
N VAL A 234 10.50 -22.32 6.89
CA VAL A 234 11.16 -23.47 7.52
C VAL A 234 12.10 -24.14 6.54
N LYS A 235 11.67 -24.35 5.29
CA LYS A 235 12.51 -24.93 4.23
C LYS A 235 13.71 -24.05 3.93
N LEU A 236 13.48 -22.78 3.70
CA LEU A 236 14.54 -21.80 3.41
C LEU A 236 15.54 -21.68 4.57
N ALA A 237 15.07 -21.70 5.82
CA ALA A 237 15.94 -21.65 6.99
C ALA A 237 16.81 -22.91 7.12
N ALA A 238 16.29 -24.10 6.80
CA ALA A 238 17.08 -25.33 6.80
C ALA A 238 18.21 -25.27 5.76
N GLU A 239 17.92 -24.78 4.54
CA GLU A 239 18.91 -24.61 3.48
C GLU A 239 20.01 -23.60 3.87
N GLU A 240 19.63 -22.47 4.48
CA GLU A 240 20.60 -21.45 4.90
C GLU A 240 21.42 -21.89 6.11
N ARG A 241 20.84 -22.66 7.04
CA ARG A 241 21.57 -23.25 8.18
C ARG A 241 22.70 -24.15 7.72
N GLU A 242 22.48 -25.03 6.73
CA GLU A 242 23.49 -25.89 6.16
C GLU A 242 24.64 -25.09 5.55
N LYS A 243 24.35 -24.02 4.85
CA LYS A 243 25.37 -23.14 4.24
C LYS A 243 26.19 -22.35 5.26
N VAL A 244 25.66 -22.10 6.45
CA VAL A 244 26.39 -21.42 7.54
C VAL A 244 27.23 -22.40 8.36
N ALA A 245 26.85 -23.68 8.37
CA ALA A 245 27.60 -24.75 9.09
C ALA A 245 28.77 -25.32 8.29
N ALA A 246 28.83 -25.07 6.98
CA ALA A 246 29.89 -25.53 6.07
C ALA A 246 31.08 -24.57 6.03
#